data_3412e8535f115ffdbd848523198dca74
#
_entry.id   3412e8535f115ffdbd848523198dca74
#
_cell.length_a   1.000
_cell.length_b   1.000
_cell.length_c   1.000
_cell.angle_alpha   90.00
_cell.angle_beta   90.00
_cell.angle_gamma   90.00
#
_symmetry.space_group_name_H-M   'P 1'
#
loop_
_entity.id
_entity.type
_entity.pdbx_description
1 polymer ?
#
loop_
_entity_poly.entity_id
_entity_poly.type
_entity_poly.pdbx_seq_one_letter_code
_entity_poly.pdbx_strand_id
1 'polypeptide(L)'
;IRSRMSEWLNQTFLGLKRTYGDDRGLTNILLRDGFDTIYVPSAKARTAVPFTLTQWIRQQIRWRRSFLMESLSAVSHMWRRPRPAALAFYGVLFVTLMAPFVVGYFLVYGPITGVTNPLTYASGLTLIVMLHQTFYWAFQMPPADRVGFFSFMSMMPLWIFATLVMLPWAFLTLRERSW
;
A
#
# COMPACT_ATOMS: atom_id res chain seq x y z
N ILE A 1 25.05 -6.51 -6.20
CA ILE A 1 24.53 -5.65 -5.13
C ILE A 1 25.56 -4.59 -4.72
N ARG A 2 26.87 -4.95 -4.48
CA ARG A 2 27.90 -3.97 -4.06
C ARG A 2 28.01 -2.77 -5.00
N SER A 3 27.95 -2.97 -6.32
CA SER A 3 28.02 -1.90 -7.32
C SER A 3 26.82 -0.94 -7.31
N ARG A 4 25.69 -1.35 -6.71
CA ARG A 4 24.47 -0.55 -6.60
C ARG A 4 24.24 0.03 -5.21
N MET A 5 25.15 -0.26 -4.26
CA MET A 5 25.00 0.20 -2.88
C MET A 5 24.96 1.73 -2.78
N SER A 6 25.81 2.42 -3.52
CA SER A 6 25.83 3.89 -3.52
C SER A 6 24.55 4.48 -4.10
N GLU A 7 24.00 3.88 -5.15
CA GLU A 7 22.72 4.28 -5.74
C GLU A 7 21.58 4.04 -4.74
N TRP A 8 21.54 2.87 -4.09
CA TRP A 8 20.51 2.54 -3.12
C TRP A 8 20.54 3.47 -1.89
N LEU A 9 21.73 3.79 -1.36
CA LEU A 9 21.88 4.69 -0.21
C LEU A 9 21.58 6.16 -0.53
N ASN A 10 21.69 6.56 -1.80
CA ASN A 10 21.52 7.95 -2.24
C ASN A 10 20.28 8.15 -3.12
N GLN A 11 19.29 7.29 -2.99
CA GLN A 11 18.05 7.43 -3.74
C GLN A 11 17.36 8.76 -3.48
N THR A 12 16.84 9.37 -4.54
CA THR A 12 16.07 10.60 -4.49
C THR A 12 14.71 10.43 -5.15
N PHE A 13 13.74 11.18 -4.70
CA PHE A 13 12.42 11.29 -5.33
C PHE A 13 12.01 12.76 -5.37
N LEU A 14 11.68 13.29 -6.55
CA LEU A 14 11.39 14.70 -6.78
C LEU A 14 12.47 15.66 -6.20
N GLY A 15 13.75 15.28 -6.35
CA GLY A 15 14.90 16.05 -5.85
C GLY A 15 15.16 15.93 -4.34
N LEU A 16 14.37 15.16 -3.60
CA LEU A 16 14.53 14.96 -2.17
C LEU A 16 15.14 13.59 -1.88
N LYS A 17 16.12 13.53 -0.96
CA LYS A 17 16.71 12.25 -0.51
C LYS A 17 15.62 11.42 0.17
N ARG A 18 15.52 10.14 -0.17
CA ARG A 18 14.61 9.19 0.46
C ARG A 18 15.11 8.82 1.85
N THR A 19 14.20 8.70 2.78
CA THR A 19 14.48 8.33 4.18
C THR A 19 13.72 7.07 4.62
N TYR A 20 12.94 6.48 3.72
CA TYR A 20 12.15 5.25 3.97
C TYR A 20 11.84 4.53 2.65
N GLY A 21 11.49 3.23 2.76
CA GLY A 21 11.20 2.39 1.59
C GLY A 21 12.42 1.65 1.05
N ASP A 22 13.45 1.47 1.88
CA ASP A 22 14.74 0.92 1.48
C ASP A 22 14.62 -0.49 0.89
N ASP A 23 13.74 -1.33 1.42
CA ASP A 23 13.44 -2.68 0.94
C ASP A 23 12.85 -2.66 -0.47
N ARG A 24 11.85 -1.84 -0.71
CA ARG A 24 11.23 -1.67 -2.04
C ARG A 24 12.17 -0.99 -3.01
N GLY A 25 12.93 0.00 -2.56
CA GLY A 25 13.93 0.68 -3.36
C GLY A 25 14.99 -0.27 -3.88
N LEU A 26 15.51 -1.14 -3.01
CA LEU A 26 16.47 -2.18 -3.43
C LEU A 26 15.83 -3.15 -4.42
N THR A 27 14.61 -3.61 -4.15
CA THR A 27 13.87 -4.50 -5.06
C THR A 27 13.67 -3.85 -6.43
N ASN A 28 13.30 -2.58 -6.49
CA ASN A 28 13.12 -1.85 -7.74
C ASN A 28 14.43 -1.73 -8.55
N ILE A 29 15.57 -1.48 -7.88
CA ILE A 29 16.88 -1.44 -8.54
C ILE A 29 17.20 -2.82 -9.15
N LEU A 30 17.01 -3.90 -8.41
CA LEU A 30 17.25 -5.26 -8.89
C LEU A 30 16.34 -5.61 -10.07
N LEU A 31 15.05 -5.30 -9.97
CA LEU A 31 14.10 -5.52 -11.07
C LEU A 31 14.46 -4.71 -12.31
N ARG A 32 14.85 -3.43 -12.15
CA ARG A 32 15.30 -2.58 -13.26
C ARG A 32 16.53 -3.17 -13.95
N ASP A 33 17.47 -3.73 -13.19
CA ASP A 33 18.70 -4.32 -13.72
C ASP A 33 18.49 -5.73 -14.31
N GLY A 34 17.25 -6.22 -14.37
CA GLY A 34 16.88 -7.48 -15.01
C GLY A 34 16.90 -8.71 -14.09
N PHE A 35 17.20 -8.54 -12.80
CA PHE A 35 17.12 -9.65 -11.85
C PHE A 35 15.66 -10.00 -11.53
N ASP A 36 15.42 -11.27 -11.22
CA ASP A 36 14.14 -11.74 -10.71
C ASP A 36 14.16 -11.77 -9.18
N THR A 37 13.00 -11.50 -8.59
CA THR A 37 12.78 -11.67 -7.17
C THR A 37 11.90 -12.88 -6.93
N ILE A 38 12.26 -13.71 -5.97
CA ILE A 38 11.51 -14.91 -5.59
C ILE A 38 11.02 -14.79 -4.14
N TYR A 39 9.83 -15.29 -3.90
CA TYR A 39 9.32 -15.43 -2.54
C TYR A 39 9.88 -16.71 -1.90
N VAL A 40 10.50 -16.57 -0.73
CA VAL A 40 11.04 -17.70 0.05
C VAL A 40 10.22 -17.87 1.33
N PRO A 41 9.29 -18.85 1.40
CA PRO A 41 8.38 -19.01 2.55
C PRO A 41 9.10 -19.31 3.88
N SER A 42 10.29 -19.91 3.82
CA SER A 42 11.11 -20.21 5.00
C SER A 42 11.86 -19.01 5.58
N ALA A 43 12.02 -17.93 4.80
CA ALA A 43 12.66 -16.70 5.24
C ALA A 43 11.68 -15.89 6.11
N LYS A 44 11.71 -16.13 7.42
CA LYS A 44 10.82 -15.47 8.38
C LYS A 44 11.58 -14.43 9.17
N ALA A 45 11.01 -13.22 9.28
CA ALA A 45 11.50 -12.15 10.14
C ALA A 45 10.43 -11.79 11.19
N ARG A 46 10.88 -11.43 12.40
CA ARG A 46 10.01 -10.90 13.45
C ARG A 46 10.36 -9.44 13.67
N THR A 47 9.36 -8.58 13.70
CA THR A 47 9.53 -7.15 13.96
C THR A 47 8.63 -6.72 15.11
N ALA A 48 9.02 -5.64 15.81
CA ALA A 48 8.15 -5.00 16.76
C ALA A 48 6.94 -4.37 16.04
N VAL A 49 5.76 -4.59 16.58
CA VAL A 49 4.53 -3.95 16.11
C VAL A 49 4.27 -2.65 16.89
N PRO A 50 3.58 -1.66 16.32
CA PRO A 50 3.20 -0.47 17.06
C PRO A 50 2.25 -0.81 18.20
N PHE A 51 2.53 -0.29 19.39
CA PHE A 51 1.73 -0.52 20.60
C PHE A 51 0.63 0.53 20.78
N THR A 52 0.71 1.66 20.09
CA THR A 52 -0.28 2.74 20.18
C THR A 52 -0.89 3.04 18.82
N LEU A 53 -2.12 3.55 18.82
CA LEU A 53 -2.81 3.96 17.59
C LEU A 53 -2.01 5.06 16.84
N THR A 54 -1.40 5.99 17.56
CA THR A 54 -0.57 7.04 16.95
C THR A 54 0.65 6.47 16.23
N GLN A 55 1.34 5.50 16.83
CA GLN A 55 2.48 4.81 16.19
C GLN A 55 2.01 4.05 14.95
N TRP A 56 0.87 3.37 15.04
CA TRP A 56 0.28 2.65 13.91
C TRP A 56 -0.08 3.62 12.76
N ILE A 57 -0.74 4.75 13.04
CA ILE A 57 -1.09 5.77 12.04
C ILE A 57 0.17 6.27 11.32
N ARG A 58 1.21 6.66 12.07
CA ARG A 58 2.48 7.12 11.51
C ARG A 58 3.12 6.06 10.62
N GLN A 59 3.15 4.81 11.07
CA GLN A 59 3.67 3.67 10.29
C GLN A 59 2.88 3.48 8.99
N GLN A 60 1.54 3.52 9.05
CA GLN A 60 0.69 3.35 7.88
C GLN A 60 0.86 4.48 6.85
N ILE A 61 0.95 5.74 7.29
CA ILE A 61 1.21 6.88 6.40
C ILE A 61 2.59 6.73 5.74
N ARG A 62 3.62 6.37 6.51
CA ARG A 62 4.97 6.12 5.99
C ARG A 62 4.98 5.02 4.93
N TRP A 63 4.31 3.90 5.18
CA TRP A 63 4.23 2.79 4.22
C TRP A 63 3.50 3.16 2.94
N ARG A 64 2.45 3.98 3.03
CA ARG A 64 1.74 4.47 1.84
C ARG A 64 2.57 5.47 1.03
N ARG A 65 3.27 6.39 1.70
CA ARG A 65 4.21 7.29 1.03
C ARG A 65 5.31 6.49 0.31
N SER A 66 5.92 5.53 1.00
CA SER A 66 6.90 4.63 0.41
C SER A 66 6.34 3.87 -0.79
N PHE A 67 5.15 3.27 -0.66
CA PHE A 67 4.50 2.58 -1.77
C PHE A 67 4.30 3.48 -2.98
N LEU A 68 3.78 4.68 -2.79
CA LEU A 68 3.53 5.62 -3.89
C LEU A 68 4.84 6.03 -4.57
N MET A 69 5.85 6.45 -3.81
CA MET A 69 7.15 6.86 -4.37
C MET A 69 7.84 5.74 -5.12
N GLU A 70 7.90 4.54 -4.52
CA GLU A 70 8.55 3.40 -5.13
C GLU A 70 7.80 2.91 -6.36
N SER A 71 6.47 2.89 -6.32
CA SER A 71 5.67 2.50 -7.48
C SER A 71 5.80 3.51 -8.63
N LEU A 72 5.74 4.81 -8.34
CA LEU A 72 5.94 5.84 -9.37
C LEU A 72 7.35 5.78 -10.00
N SER A 73 8.37 5.47 -9.19
CA SER A 73 9.74 5.26 -9.69
C SER A 73 9.85 4.02 -10.58
N ALA A 74 9.11 2.96 -10.26
CA ALA A 74 9.14 1.69 -10.99
C ALA A 74 8.38 1.73 -12.33
N VAL A 75 7.47 2.69 -12.55
CA VAL A 75 6.70 2.84 -13.79
C VAL A 75 7.60 2.80 -15.04
N SER A 76 8.78 3.42 -14.96
CA SER A 76 9.69 3.52 -16.10
C SER A 76 10.28 2.20 -16.61
N HIS A 77 10.28 1.14 -15.79
CA HIS A 77 10.92 -0.13 -16.15
C HIS A 77 10.04 -1.38 -15.98
N MET A 78 8.92 -1.30 -15.23
CA MET A 78 8.06 -2.45 -14.99
C MET A 78 7.40 -3.02 -16.25
N TRP A 79 7.21 -2.23 -17.30
CA TRP A 79 6.70 -2.71 -18.60
C TRP A 79 7.60 -3.74 -19.29
N ARG A 80 8.91 -3.79 -18.91
CA ARG A 80 9.88 -4.77 -19.43
C ARG A 80 9.76 -6.14 -18.78
N ARG A 81 8.99 -6.25 -17.70
CA ARG A 81 8.79 -7.51 -16.97
C ARG A 81 7.73 -8.38 -17.65
N PRO A 82 7.63 -9.68 -17.31
CA PRO A 82 6.60 -10.56 -17.86
C PRO A 82 5.20 -9.94 -17.78
N ARG A 83 4.42 -10.08 -18.84
CA ARG A 83 3.09 -9.46 -18.97
C ARG A 83 2.18 -9.58 -17.75
N PRO A 84 2.04 -10.75 -17.10
CA PRO A 84 1.19 -10.84 -15.90
C PRO A 84 1.67 -9.96 -14.75
N ALA A 85 2.99 -9.89 -14.51
CA ALA A 85 3.57 -9.06 -13.46
C ALA A 85 3.42 -7.56 -13.77
N ALA A 86 3.65 -7.17 -15.03
CA ALA A 86 3.46 -5.79 -15.48
C ALA A 86 1.99 -5.36 -15.34
N LEU A 87 1.04 -6.19 -15.80
CA LEU A 87 -0.40 -5.89 -15.68
C LEU A 87 -0.85 -5.79 -14.23
N ALA A 88 -0.40 -6.70 -13.36
CA ALA A 88 -0.69 -6.64 -11.94
C ALA A 88 -0.13 -5.35 -11.31
N PHE A 89 1.11 -4.98 -11.62
CA PHE A 89 1.73 -3.76 -11.11
C PHE A 89 0.96 -2.50 -11.54
N TYR A 90 0.72 -2.33 -12.84
CA TYR A 90 0.01 -1.14 -13.35
C TYR A 90 -1.45 -1.11 -12.90
N GLY A 91 -2.12 -2.27 -12.81
CA GLY A 91 -3.47 -2.37 -12.28
C GLY A 91 -3.57 -1.91 -10.82
N VAL A 92 -2.68 -2.40 -9.95
CA VAL A 92 -2.63 -1.96 -8.54
C VAL A 92 -2.30 -0.48 -8.43
N LEU A 93 -1.35 0.02 -9.20
CA LEU A 93 -0.98 1.43 -9.21
C LEU A 93 -2.14 2.30 -9.67
N PHE A 94 -2.82 1.93 -10.75
CA PHE A 94 -3.98 2.65 -11.28
C PHE A 94 -5.10 2.71 -10.24
N VAL A 95 -5.49 1.58 -9.65
CA VAL A 95 -6.52 1.54 -8.58
C VAL A 95 -6.11 2.42 -7.40
N THR A 96 -4.85 2.36 -6.98
CA THR A 96 -4.35 3.17 -5.85
C THR A 96 -4.42 4.67 -6.15
N LEU A 97 -4.03 5.08 -7.36
CA LEU A 97 -4.08 6.49 -7.75
C LEU A 97 -5.50 7.00 -7.95
N MET A 98 -6.42 6.15 -8.41
CA MET A 98 -7.83 6.52 -8.61
C MET A 98 -8.64 6.51 -7.32
N ALA A 99 -8.23 5.74 -6.31
CA ALA A 99 -8.98 5.61 -5.07
C ALA A 99 -9.36 6.95 -4.39
N PRO A 100 -8.48 7.96 -4.24
CA PRO A 100 -8.85 9.25 -3.66
C PRO A 100 -9.96 9.98 -4.45
N PHE A 101 -9.93 9.89 -5.77
CA PHE A 101 -10.93 10.54 -6.64
C PHE A 101 -12.28 9.82 -6.54
N VAL A 102 -12.27 8.49 -6.54
CA VAL A 102 -13.47 7.68 -6.35
C VAL A 102 -14.10 7.96 -4.98
N VAL A 103 -13.27 7.97 -3.92
CA VAL A 103 -13.73 8.29 -2.56
C VAL A 103 -14.30 9.71 -2.51
N GLY A 104 -13.60 10.70 -3.05
CA GLY A 104 -14.05 12.08 -3.09
C GLY A 104 -15.38 12.24 -3.85
N TYR A 105 -15.52 11.54 -4.97
CA TYR A 105 -16.78 11.57 -5.74
C TYR A 105 -17.94 10.99 -4.93
N PHE A 106 -17.81 9.78 -4.39
CA PHE A 106 -18.93 9.09 -3.74
C PHE A 106 -19.27 9.61 -2.34
N LEU A 107 -18.28 10.11 -1.58
CA LEU A 107 -18.50 10.58 -0.21
C LEU A 107 -18.68 12.09 -0.07
N VAL A 108 -18.25 12.87 -1.06
CA VAL A 108 -18.31 14.33 -0.98
C VAL A 108 -19.16 14.89 -2.12
N TYR A 109 -18.69 14.80 -3.35
CA TYR A 109 -19.35 15.45 -4.50
C TYR A 109 -20.74 14.90 -4.77
N GLY A 110 -20.90 13.59 -4.84
CA GLY A 110 -22.18 12.94 -5.17
C GLY A 110 -23.30 13.21 -4.14
N PRO A 111 -23.03 13.15 -2.81
CA PRO A 111 -24.01 13.55 -1.80
C PRO A 111 -24.41 15.03 -1.87
N ILE A 112 -23.45 15.94 -2.12
CA ILE A 112 -23.73 17.37 -2.26
C ILE A 112 -24.63 17.64 -3.46
N THR A 113 -24.43 16.93 -4.56
CA THR A 113 -25.21 17.06 -5.80
C THR A 113 -26.47 16.19 -5.82
N GLY A 114 -26.71 15.37 -4.80
CA GLY A 114 -27.85 14.43 -4.73
C GLY A 114 -27.74 13.23 -5.67
N VAL A 115 -26.59 13.02 -6.32
CA VAL A 115 -26.38 11.92 -7.27
C VAL A 115 -26.11 10.59 -6.56
N THR A 116 -25.46 10.61 -5.39
CA THR A 116 -25.12 9.40 -4.64
C THR A 116 -25.54 9.47 -3.19
N ASN A 117 -25.88 8.30 -2.63
CA ASN A 117 -26.12 8.16 -1.19
C ASN A 117 -24.80 7.67 -0.53
N PRO A 118 -24.18 8.45 0.39
CA PRO A 118 -22.92 8.07 1.04
C PRO A 118 -23.04 6.79 1.87
N LEU A 119 -24.21 6.50 2.45
CA LEU A 119 -24.44 5.27 3.22
C LEU A 119 -24.40 4.03 2.32
N THR A 120 -24.99 4.10 1.13
CA THR A 120 -24.97 3.01 0.14
C THR A 120 -23.52 2.73 -0.30
N TYR A 121 -22.72 3.78 -0.57
CA TYR A 121 -21.32 3.62 -0.92
C TYR A 121 -20.52 3.04 0.26
N ALA A 122 -20.67 3.58 1.46
CA ALA A 122 -19.98 3.11 2.64
C ALA A 122 -20.31 1.64 2.97
N SER A 123 -21.59 1.23 2.85
CA SER A 123 -21.99 -0.17 3.07
C SER A 123 -21.41 -1.10 2.01
N GLY A 124 -21.42 -0.71 0.75
CA GLY A 124 -20.79 -1.48 -0.33
C GLY A 124 -19.29 -1.66 -0.14
N LEU A 125 -18.58 -0.58 0.22
CA LEU A 125 -17.16 -0.63 0.53
C LEU A 125 -16.87 -1.55 1.74
N THR A 126 -17.68 -1.42 2.80
CA THR A 126 -17.58 -2.28 3.99
C THR A 126 -17.74 -3.75 3.61
N LEU A 127 -18.74 -4.08 2.80
CA LEU A 127 -18.97 -5.44 2.33
C LEU A 127 -17.76 -5.98 1.53
N ILE A 128 -17.22 -5.20 0.61
CA ILE A 128 -16.04 -5.59 -0.18
C ILE A 128 -14.84 -5.86 0.74
N VAL A 129 -14.58 -4.97 1.71
CA VAL A 129 -13.50 -5.15 2.69
C VAL A 129 -13.72 -6.40 3.53
N MET A 130 -14.96 -6.65 4.00
CA MET A 130 -15.30 -7.87 4.75
C MET A 130 -15.04 -9.13 3.94
N LEU A 131 -15.49 -9.18 2.70
CA LEU A 131 -15.28 -10.33 1.82
C LEU A 131 -13.78 -10.58 1.58
N HIS A 132 -13.02 -9.52 1.28
CA HIS A 132 -11.58 -9.62 1.09
C HIS A 132 -10.86 -10.11 2.35
N GLN A 133 -11.18 -9.56 3.51
CA GLN A 133 -10.59 -9.96 4.78
C GLN A 133 -10.95 -11.40 5.16
N THR A 134 -12.21 -11.80 4.94
CA THR A 134 -12.65 -13.19 5.17
C THR A 134 -11.88 -14.16 4.26
N PHE A 135 -11.73 -13.81 2.98
CA PHE A 135 -10.95 -14.62 2.03
C PHE A 135 -9.49 -14.74 2.48
N TYR A 136 -8.86 -13.61 2.85
CA TYR A 136 -7.48 -13.63 3.35
C TYR A 136 -7.32 -14.51 4.58
N TRP A 137 -8.20 -14.36 5.57
CA TRP A 137 -8.20 -15.15 6.80
C TRP A 137 -8.40 -16.64 6.54
N ALA A 138 -9.34 -16.98 5.66
CA ALA A 138 -9.70 -18.38 5.41
C ALA A 138 -8.67 -19.12 4.54
N PHE A 139 -8.11 -18.46 3.52
CA PHE A 139 -7.33 -19.12 2.47
C PHE A 139 -5.86 -18.72 2.40
N GLN A 140 -5.51 -17.51 2.84
CA GLN A 140 -4.14 -17.01 2.71
C GLN A 140 -3.36 -17.03 4.03
N MET A 141 -4.05 -16.87 5.17
CA MET A 141 -3.39 -16.87 6.47
C MET A 141 -3.03 -18.32 6.89
N PRO A 142 -1.74 -18.59 7.19
CA PRO A 142 -1.34 -19.90 7.66
C PRO A 142 -2.11 -20.31 8.91
N PRO A 143 -2.53 -21.58 9.06
CA PRO A 143 -3.31 -22.03 10.23
C PRO A 143 -2.67 -21.72 11.58
N ALA A 144 -1.33 -21.79 11.66
CA ALA A 144 -0.58 -21.49 12.88
C ALA A 144 -0.61 -20.01 13.29
N ASP A 145 -0.87 -19.11 12.34
CA ASP A 145 -0.90 -17.67 12.57
C ASP A 145 -2.34 -17.12 12.65
N ARG A 146 -3.35 -17.97 12.48
CA ARG A 146 -4.76 -17.55 12.52
C ARG A 146 -5.16 -17.13 13.92
N VAL A 147 -5.51 -15.87 14.04
CA VAL A 147 -6.23 -15.33 15.19
C VAL A 147 -7.72 -15.63 15.07
N GLY A 148 -8.47 -15.49 16.17
CA GLY A 148 -9.92 -15.68 16.14
C GLY A 148 -10.56 -14.76 15.08
N PHE A 149 -11.53 -15.29 14.32
CA PHE A 149 -12.19 -14.58 13.23
C PHE A 149 -12.73 -13.20 13.65
N PHE A 150 -13.40 -13.10 14.79
CA PHE A 150 -13.93 -11.82 15.28
C PHE A 150 -12.84 -10.84 15.66
N SER A 151 -11.72 -11.29 16.25
CA SER A 151 -10.57 -10.46 16.55
C SER A 151 -9.92 -9.93 15.27
N PHE A 152 -9.84 -10.75 14.22
CA PHE A 152 -9.36 -10.33 12.92
C PHE A 152 -10.29 -9.29 12.27
N MET A 153 -11.60 -9.52 12.31
CA MET A 153 -12.59 -8.58 11.77
C MET A 153 -12.66 -7.26 12.54
N SER A 154 -12.32 -7.23 13.82
CA SER A 154 -12.28 -5.99 14.61
C SER A 154 -11.26 -4.97 14.10
N MET A 155 -10.27 -5.40 13.28
CA MET A 155 -9.32 -4.52 12.62
C MET A 155 -9.87 -3.85 11.36
N MET A 156 -11.04 -4.27 10.86
CA MET A 156 -11.64 -3.76 9.64
C MET A 156 -11.86 -2.23 9.63
N PRO A 157 -12.37 -1.60 10.69
CA PRO A 157 -12.52 -0.14 10.72
C PRO A 157 -11.20 0.60 10.54
N LEU A 158 -10.10 0.06 11.09
CA LEU A 158 -8.76 0.63 10.91
C LEU A 158 -8.28 0.52 9.46
N TRP A 159 -8.58 -0.57 8.77
CA TRP A 159 -8.26 -0.73 7.35
C TRP A 159 -9.08 0.19 6.45
N ILE A 160 -10.37 0.37 6.74
CA ILE A 160 -11.22 1.33 6.04
C ILE A 160 -10.69 2.74 6.24
N PHE A 161 -10.44 3.16 7.48
CA PHE A 161 -9.85 4.45 7.81
C PHE A 161 -8.50 4.67 7.10
N ALA A 162 -7.65 3.64 7.12
CA ALA A 162 -6.37 3.68 6.45
C ALA A 162 -6.50 3.91 4.92
N THR A 163 -7.51 3.35 4.30
CA THR A 163 -7.73 3.51 2.84
C THR A 163 -8.39 4.84 2.53
N LEU A 164 -9.42 5.24 3.27
CA LEU A 164 -10.20 6.44 2.98
C LEU A 164 -9.50 7.73 3.38
N VAL A 165 -8.71 7.72 4.44
CA VAL A 165 -8.10 8.94 5.00
C VAL A 165 -6.59 8.97 4.80
N MET A 166 -5.90 7.90 5.18
CA MET A 166 -4.44 7.91 5.17
C MET A 166 -3.84 7.84 3.77
N LEU A 167 -4.51 7.20 2.80
CA LEU A 167 -3.99 7.14 1.43
C LEU A 167 -4.04 8.51 0.74
N PRO A 168 -5.16 9.26 0.74
CA PRO A 168 -5.18 10.63 0.27
C PRO A 168 -4.18 11.54 1.00
N TRP A 169 -4.10 11.42 2.32
CA TRP A 169 -3.14 12.18 3.12
C TRP A 169 -1.69 11.88 2.75
N ALA A 170 -1.35 10.60 2.59
CA ALA A 170 -0.02 10.20 2.13
C ALA A 170 0.32 10.76 0.75
N PHE A 171 -0.66 10.81 -0.16
CA PHE A 171 -0.49 11.40 -1.49
C PHE A 171 -0.21 12.92 -1.43
N LEU A 172 -0.97 13.66 -0.63
CA LEU A 172 -0.79 15.10 -0.47
C LEU A 172 0.53 15.46 0.24
N THR A 173 1.02 14.57 1.08
CA THR A 173 2.19 14.79 1.94
C THR A 173 3.42 13.98 1.49
N LEU A 174 3.51 13.60 0.20
CA LEU A 174 4.64 12.83 -0.34
C LEU A 174 6.01 13.49 -0.11
N ARG A 175 6.06 14.81 -0.03
CA ARG A 175 7.29 15.57 0.18
C ARG A 175 7.69 15.72 1.66
N GLU A 176 6.80 15.39 2.58
CA GLU A 176 7.12 15.51 4.01
C GLU A 176 8.10 14.43 4.45
N ARG A 177 9.11 14.84 5.20
CA ARG A 177 10.17 13.97 5.74
C ARG A 177 9.97 13.64 7.22
N SER A 178 8.98 14.28 7.89
CA SER A 178 8.74 14.07 9.32
C SER A 178 8.24 12.65 9.62
N TRP A 179 8.81 12.12 10.67
CA TRP A 179 8.42 10.83 11.26
C TRP A 179 7.15 10.96 12.11
#